data_9f9d6ca0eff43c460b9ec5e8976d498f
#
_entry.id   9f9d6ca0eff43c460b9ec5e8976d498f
#
_cell.length_a   1.000
_cell.length_b   1.000
_cell.length_c   1.000
_cell.angle_alpha   90.00
_cell.angle_beta   90.00
_cell.angle_gamma   90.00
#
_symmetry.space_group_name_H-M   'P 1'
#
loop_
_entity.id
_entity.type
_entity.pdbx_description
1 polymer ?
#
loop_
_entity_poly.entity_id
_entity_poly.type
_entity_poly.pdbx_seq_one_letter_code
_entity_poly.pdbx_strand_id
1 'polypeptide(L)'
;MAGNLLKKSSGLMLLCSVSLLMIVMTGCQEAKLKTVIGIANKQCPLDMGEVGNITSIIYDGDNVVYTLNMNEEITNIKILKDNPESMKSSIKMMFQNPAADVKEMLKLMAKCNSGLHMIFVGNKSGEQAVCELTAEELKEVINTNADPAQSGQTKLEAQLKMANLQFPMQASEE
;
A
#
# COMPACT_ATOMS: atom_id res chain seq x y z
N MET A 1 -21.92 -59.69 1.99
CA MET A 1 -21.73 -58.50 1.15
C MET A 1 -21.57 -57.31 2.11
N ALA A 2 -20.39 -57.09 2.66
CA ALA A 2 -20.13 -55.91 3.51
C ALA A 2 -18.62 -55.61 3.48
N GLY A 3 -18.17 -55.00 2.39
CA GLY A 3 -16.71 -54.79 2.26
C GLY A 3 -16.30 -53.56 1.44
N ASN A 4 -17.21 -52.65 1.01
CA ASN A 4 -16.84 -51.59 0.11
C ASN A 4 -17.18 -50.13 0.57
N LEU A 5 -17.66 -49.97 1.82
CA LEU A 5 -18.05 -48.61 2.30
C LEU A 5 -16.95 -47.88 3.07
N LEU A 6 -15.88 -48.60 3.51
CA LEU A 6 -14.80 -48.00 4.32
C LEU A 6 -13.66 -47.34 3.48
N LYS A 7 -13.57 -47.61 2.16
CA LYS A 7 -12.49 -47.07 1.32
C LYS A 7 -12.77 -45.68 0.75
N LYS A 8 -14.02 -45.22 0.80
CA LYS A 8 -14.39 -43.86 0.26
C LYS A 8 -14.28 -42.74 1.29
N SER A 9 -14.24 -43.02 2.56
CA SER A 9 -14.19 -41.97 3.60
C SER A 9 -12.77 -41.45 3.84
N SER A 10 -11.74 -42.23 3.51
CA SER A 10 -10.33 -41.81 3.75
C SER A 10 -9.87 -40.70 2.81
N GLY A 11 -10.37 -40.68 1.56
CA GLY A 11 -10.03 -39.64 0.62
C GLY A 11 -10.68 -38.28 0.93
N LEU A 12 -11.91 -38.30 1.45
CA LEU A 12 -12.64 -37.10 1.84
C LEU A 12 -12.07 -36.46 3.10
N MET A 13 -11.63 -37.26 4.06
CA MET A 13 -10.94 -36.75 5.27
C MET A 13 -9.57 -36.13 4.95
N LEU A 14 -8.84 -36.70 3.98
CA LEU A 14 -7.54 -36.18 3.58
C LEU A 14 -7.67 -34.81 2.86
N LEU A 15 -8.71 -34.65 2.03
CA LEU A 15 -9.02 -33.39 1.35
C LEU A 15 -9.44 -32.29 2.33
N CYS A 16 -10.21 -32.63 3.36
CA CYS A 16 -10.57 -31.66 4.41
C CYS A 16 -9.38 -31.24 5.27
N SER A 17 -8.44 -32.16 5.56
CA SER A 17 -7.26 -31.82 6.35
C SER A 17 -6.28 -30.93 5.59
N VAL A 18 -6.11 -31.11 4.28
CA VAL A 18 -5.27 -30.24 3.45
C VAL A 18 -5.89 -28.86 3.31
N SER A 19 -7.22 -28.74 3.13
CA SER A 19 -7.92 -27.46 3.07
C SER A 19 -7.80 -26.68 4.39
N LEU A 20 -7.91 -27.38 5.53
CA LEU A 20 -7.78 -26.76 6.85
C LEU A 20 -6.35 -26.26 7.11
N LEU A 21 -5.33 -27.00 6.62
CA LEU A 21 -3.93 -26.56 6.72
C LEU A 21 -3.63 -25.31 5.89
N MET A 22 -4.24 -25.19 4.70
CA MET A 22 -4.10 -24.00 3.85
C MET A 22 -4.73 -22.76 4.50
N ILE A 23 -5.87 -22.91 5.17
CA ILE A 23 -6.55 -21.80 5.89
C ILE A 23 -5.71 -21.32 7.08
N VAL A 24 -5.04 -22.24 7.79
CA VAL A 24 -4.16 -21.89 8.93
C VAL A 24 -2.92 -21.11 8.46
N MET A 25 -2.37 -21.42 7.27
CA MET A 25 -1.19 -20.74 6.73
C MET A 25 -1.50 -19.29 6.28
N THR A 26 -2.66 -19.05 5.68
CA THR A 26 -3.10 -17.70 5.29
C THR A 26 -3.51 -16.88 6.51
N GLY A 27 -4.21 -17.45 7.47
CA GLY A 27 -4.60 -16.79 8.72
C GLY A 27 -3.42 -16.25 9.55
N CYS A 28 -2.28 -16.94 9.56
CA CYS A 28 -1.08 -16.46 10.26
C CYS A 28 -0.50 -15.17 9.68
N GLN A 29 -0.49 -15.00 8.35
CA GLN A 29 0.06 -13.80 7.71
C GLN A 29 -0.87 -12.60 7.89
N GLU A 30 -2.16 -12.79 7.74
CA GLU A 30 -3.17 -11.76 7.94
C GLU A 30 -3.22 -11.29 9.40
N ALA A 31 -3.18 -12.23 10.37
CA ALA A 31 -3.10 -11.88 11.78
C ALA A 31 -1.85 -11.07 12.11
N LYS A 32 -0.71 -11.40 11.48
CA LYS A 32 0.53 -10.63 11.59
C LYS A 32 0.36 -9.23 10.99
N LEU A 33 -0.25 -9.11 9.81
CA LEU A 33 -0.52 -7.82 9.17
C LEU A 33 -1.41 -6.96 10.05
N LYS A 34 -2.52 -7.48 10.56
CA LYS A 34 -3.41 -6.80 11.51
C LYS A 34 -2.68 -6.30 12.75
N THR A 35 -1.79 -7.12 13.30
CA THR A 35 -1.01 -6.77 14.49
C THR A 35 -0.05 -5.60 14.19
N VAL A 36 0.70 -5.69 13.09
CA VAL A 36 1.66 -4.65 12.69
C VAL A 36 0.95 -3.33 12.40
N ILE A 37 -0.15 -3.37 11.64
CA ILE A 37 -0.98 -2.20 11.36
C ILE A 37 -1.58 -1.61 12.63
N GLY A 38 -2.07 -2.44 13.55
CA GLY A 38 -2.60 -1.99 14.83
C GLY A 38 -1.56 -1.29 15.72
N ILE A 39 -0.30 -1.73 15.65
CA ILE A 39 0.83 -1.05 16.34
C ILE A 39 1.13 0.29 15.67
N ALA A 40 1.21 0.32 14.34
CA ALA A 40 1.45 1.55 13.59
C ALA A 40 0.35 2.58 13.82
N ASN A 41 -0.93 2.17 13.81
CA ASN A 41 -2.06 3.06 14.06
C ASN A 41 -2.04 3.70 15.47
N LYS A 42 -1.52 3.00 16.48
CA LYS A 42 -1.37 3.57 17.84
C LYS A 42 -0.36 4.70 17.91
N GLN A 43 0.52 4.82 16.92
CA GLN A 43 1.51 5.89 16.84
C GLN A 43 0.97 7.12 16.09
N CYS A 44 -0.21 7.01 15.48
CA CYS A 44 -0.84 8.13 14.80
C CYS A 44 -1.35 9.19 15.82
N PRO A 45 -1.27 10.47 15.48
CA PRO A 45 -0.83 11.00 14.20
C PRO A 45 0.70 10.97 14.03
N LEU A 46 1.17 10.52 12.86
CA LEU A 46 2.59 10.53 12.50
C LEU A 46 2.89 11.80 11.69
N ASP A 47 3.83 12.58 12.18
CA ASP A 47 4.24 13.83 11.55
C ASP A 47 5.01 13.57 10.24
N MET A 48 4.65 14.28 9.17
CA MET A 48 5.33 14.30 7.88
C MET A 48 5.97 15.67 7.59
N GLY A 49 6.21 16.45 8.63
CA GLY A 49 6.73 17.81 8.53
C GLY A 49 5.68 18.78 7.95
N GLU A 50 6.14 19.72 7.14
CA GLU A 50 5.28 20.77 6.59
C GLU A 50 4.14 20.26 5.69
N VAL A 51 4.29 19.05 5.15
CA VAL A 51 3.32 18.45 4.20
C VAL A 51 2.03 18.03 4.90
N GLY A 52 2.10 17.66 6.19
CA GLY A 52 0.94 17.22 6.96
C GLY A 52 1.24 16.08 7.92
N ASN A 53 0.27 15.22 8.17
CA ASN A 53 0.43 14.06 9.04
C ASN A 53 -0.42 12.87 8.59
N ILE A 54 0.02 11.66 8.96
CA ILE A 54 -0.79 10.44 8.82
C ILE A 54 -1.67 10.34 10.07
N THR A 55 -2.98 10.46 9.89
CA THR A 55 -3.94 10.46 11.00
C THR A 55 -4.40 9.07 11.41
N SER A 56 -4.41 8.11 10.47
CA SER A 56 -4.74 6.72 10.77
C SER A 56 -4.13 5.75 9.76
N ILE A 57 -3.90 4.52 10.24
CA ILE A 57 -3.48 3.37 9.43
C ILE A 57 -4.33 2.19 9.87
N ILE A 58 -5.20 1.68 8.99
CA ILE A 58 -6.09 0.56 9.31
C ILE A 58 -5.98 -0.54 8.27
N TYR A 59 -6.41 -1.74 8.64
CA TYR A 59 -6.57 -2.87 7.72
C TYR A 59 -8.06 -3.24 7.67
N ASP A 60 -8.68 -3.11 6.50
CA ASP A 60 -10.11 -3.33 6.29
C ASP A 60 -10.47 -4.78 5.92
N GLY A 61 -9.47 -5.64 5.71
CA GLY A 61 -9.60 -7.03 5.29
C GLY A 61 -9.01 -7.28 3.90
N ASP A 62 -9.07 -6.30 3.01
CA ASP A 62 -8.53 -6.37 1.65
C ASP A 62 -7.36 -5.40 1.44
N ASN A 63 -7.40 -4.24 2.10
CA ASN A 63 -6.42 -3.17 1.91
C ASN A 63 -5.84 -2.68 3.23
N VAL A 64 -4.62 -2.18 3.16
CA VAL A 64 -4.08 -1.29 4.19
C VAL A 64 -4.44 0.14 3.79
N VAL A 65 -5.22 0.79 4.62
CA VAL A 65 -5.77 2.12 4.39
C VAL A 65 -5.02 3.15 5.22
N TYR A 66 -4.42 4.12 4.56
CA TYR A 66 -3.79 5.29 5.17
C TYR A 66 -4.67 6.50 5.01
N THR A 67 -4.93 7.22 6.08
CA THR A 67 -5.57 8.55 6.03
C THR A 67 -4.52 9.61 6.34
N LEU A 68 -4.33 10.55 5.42
CA LEU A 68 -3.33 11.61 5.49
C LEU A 68 -4.05 12.96 5.56
N ASN A 69 -3.75 13.75 6.57
CA ASN A 69 -4.22 15.13 6.66
C ASN A 69 -3.14 16.04 6.05
N MET A 70 -3.46 16.65 4.92
CA MET A 70 -2.52 17.40 4.08
C MET A 70 -2.61 18.89 4.33
N ASN A 71 -1.46 19.54 4.41
CA ASN A 71 -1.39 20.99 4.48
C ASN A 71 -1.69 21.61 3.11
N GLU A 72 -2.83 22.25 2.97
CA GLU A 72 -3.29 22.84 1.70
C GLU A 72 -2.54 24.13 1.30
N GLU A 73 -1.68 24.68 2.16
CA GLU A 73 -0.76 25.75 1.78
C GLU A 73 0.37 25.24 0.88
N ILE A 74 0.67 23.94 0.97
CA ILE A 74 1.74 23.28 0.22
C ILE A 74 1.17 22.29 -0.80
N THR A 75 0.07 21.60 -0.48
CA THR A 75 -0.50 20.52 -1.28
C THR A 75 -1.88 20.90 -1.79
N ASN A 76 -2.05 20.98 -3.11
CA ASN A 76 -3.35 21.21 -3.71
C ASN A 76 -4.10 19.89 -3.91
N ILE A 77 -5.07 19.62 -3.02
CA ILE A 77 -5.88 18.37 -3.04
C ILE A 77 -6.67 18.24 -4.35
N LYS A 78 -7.15 19.34 -4.91
CA LYS A 78 -7.87 19.31 -6.18
C LYS A 78 -7.00 18.81 -7.33
N ILE A 79 -5.73 19.23 -7.38
CA ILE A 79 -4.79 18.73 -8.40
C ILE A 79 -4.57 17.22 -8.23
N LEU A 80 -4.43 16.71 -7.01
CA LEU A 80 -4.31 15.28 -6.76
C LEU A 80 -5.55 14.53 -7.24
N LYS A 81 -6.73 15.05 -6.93
CA LYS A 81 -8.02 14.45 -7.30
C LYS A 81 -8.23 14.43 -8.83
N ASP A 82 -7.83 15.50 -9.52
CA ASP A 82 -8.00 15.63 -10.96
C ASP A 82 -6.96 14.83 -11.77
N ASN A 83 -5.87 14.35 -11.11
CA ASN A 83 -4.78 13.61 -11.74
C ASN A 83 -4.47 12.28 -11.04
N PRO A 84 -5.41 11.33 -10.92
CA PRO A 84 -5.26 10.09 -10.16
C PRO A 84 -4.12 9.21 -10.70
N GLU A 85 -3.93 9.12 -11.99
CA GLU A 85 -2.87 8.31 -12.60
C GLU A 85 -1.47 8.87 -12.31
N SER A 86 -1.31 10.18 -12.32
CA SER A 86 -0.06 10.85 -11.95
C SER A 86 0.27 10.62 -10.47
N MET A 87 -0.73 10.73 -9.59
CA MET A 87 -0.61 10.44 -8.17
C MET A 87 -0.21 8.98 -7.94
N LYS A 88 -0.88 8.04 -8.59
CA LYS A 88 -0.59 6.61 -8.54
C LYS A 88 0.84 6.31 -8.98
N SER A 89 1.28 6.90 -10.09
CA SER A 89 2.65 6.76 -10.59
C SER A 89 3.68 7.29 -9.59
N SER A 90 3.41 8.42 -8.96
CA SER A 90 4.28 9.02 -7.94
C SER A 90 4.42 8.11 -6.72
N ILE A 91 3.32 7.53 -6.25
CA ILE A 91 3.33 6.58 -5.13
C ILE A 91 4.10 5.30 -5.49
N LYS A 92 3.90 4.75 -6.69
CA LYS A 92 4.69 3.60 -7.18
C LYS A 92 6.20 3.92 -7.19
N MET A 93 6.59 5.13 -7.60
CA MET A 93 7.99 5.55 -7.58
C MET A 93 8.56 5.66 -6.16
N MET A 94 7.79 6.14 -5.18
CA MET A 94 8.22 6.18 -3.78
C MET A 94 8.55 4.78 -3.24
N PHE A 95 7.86 3.76 -3.70
CA PHE A 95 8.07 2.38 -3.30
C PHE A 95 9.14 1.65 -4.12
N GLN A 96 9.79 2.28 -5.09
CA GLN A 96 10.89 1.66 -5.84
C GLN A 96 12.18 1.48 -5.01
N ASN A 97 12.42 2.36 -4.01
CA ASN A 97 13.54 2.25 -3.08
C ASN A 97 13.08 2.52 -1.64
N PRO A 98 12.21 1.68 -1.09
CA PRO A 98 11.66 1.92 0.23
C PRO A 98 12.69 1.66 1.32
N ALA A 99 12.57 2.32 2.46
CA ALA A 99 13.29 1.98 3.68
C ALA A 99 13.02 0.51 4.08
N ALA A 100 13.91 -0.09 4.86
CA ALA A 100 13.86 -1.53 5.16
C ALA A 100 12.54 -1.96 5.83
N ASP A 101 12.01 -1.17 6.72
CA ASP A 101 10.75 -1.37 7.43
C ASP A 101 9.53 -1.28 6.47
N VAL A 102 9.53 -0.30 5.58
CA VAL A 102 8.50 -0.16 4.53
C VAL A 102 8.55 -1.36 3.58
N LYS A 103 9.76 -1.80 3.18
CA LYS A 103 9.94 -2.99 2.33
C LYS A 103 9.37 -4.25 2.97
N GLU A 104 9.58 -4.46 4.26
CA GLU A 104 9.02 -5.61 4.98
C GLU A 104 7.49 -5.51 5.09
N MET A 105 6.94 -4.31 5.30
CA MET A 105 5.50 -4.08 5.28
C MET A 105 4.90 -4.43 3.91
N LEU A 106 5.47 -3.91 2.82
CA LEU A 106 5.02 -4.20 1.45
C LEU A 106 5.05 -5.70 1.14
N LYS A 107 6.12 -6.40 1.55
CA LYS A 107 6.20 -7.87 1.41
C LYS A 107 5.11 -8.60 2.19
N LEU A 108 4.79 -8.12 3.39
CA LEU A 108 3.73 -8.70 4.21
C LEU A 108 2.35 -8.48 3.57
N MET A 109 2.09 -7.27 3.07
CA MET A 109 0.87 -6.97 2.30
C MET A 109 0.75 -7.86 1.06
N ALA A 110 1.83 -8.01 0.29
CA ALA A 110 1.85 -8.89 -0.89
C ALA A 110 1.56 -10.36 -0.54
N LYS A 111 2.06 -10.87 0.60
CA LYS A 111 1.77 -12.22 1.09
C LYS A 111 0.32 -12.39 1.52
N CYS A 112 -0.32 -11.34 1.99
CA CYS A 112 -1.74 -11.32 2.37
C CYS A 112 -2.66 -11.04 1.17
N ASN A 113 -2.10 -10.81 0.00
CA ASN A 113 -2.83 -10.34 -1.19
C ASN A 113 -3.62 -9.05 -0.91
N SER A 114 -3.03 -8.15 -0.11
CA SER A 114 -3.64 -6.89 0.30
C SER A 114 -3.16 -5.75 -0.57
N GLY A 115 -4.08 -4.87 -0.95
CA GLY A 115 -3.79 -3.62 -1.64
C GLY A 115 -3.42 -2.49 -0.68
N LEU A 116 -3.11 -1.33 -1.25
CA LEU A 116 -2.86 -0.08 -0.54
C LEU A 116 -3.92 0.94 -0.95
N HIS A 117 -4.54 1.57 0.03
CA HIS A 117 -5.52 2.62 -0.19
C HIS A 117 -5.07 3.86 0.59
N MET A 118 -4.80 4.96 -0.10
CA MET A 118 -4.35 6.22 0.50
C MET A 118 -5.41 7.30 0.30
N ILE A 119 -5.89 7.87 1.40
CA ILE A 119 -6.89 8.93 1.43
C ILE A 119 -6.19 10.22 1.88
N PHE A 120 -6.06 11.17 0.97
CA PHE A 120 -5.50 12.49 1.22
C PHE A 120 -6.64 13.46 1.53
N VAL A 121 -6.63 14.06 2.70
CA VAL A 121 -7.67 14.98 3.18
C VAL A 121 -7.06 16.36 3.36
N GLY A 122 -7.61 17.37 2.74
CA GLY A 122 -7.20 18.76 2.94
C GLY A 122 -7.54 19.26 4.33
N ASN A 123 -6.55 19.85 5.02
CA ASN A 123 -6.71 20.30 6.40
C ASN A 123 -7.65 21.49 6.57
N LYS A 124 -7.91 22.27 5.50
CA LYS A 124 -8.79 23.44 5.51
C LYS A 124 -10.14 23.16 4.83
N SER A 125 -10.11 22.55 3.66
CA SER A 125 -11.32 22.29 2.85
C SER A 125 -12.04 21.02 3.25
N GLY A 126 -11.33 20.02 3.80
CA GLY A 126 -11.84 18.66 3.97
C GLY A 126 -12.03 17.91 2.65
N GLU A 127 -11.63 18.47 1.51
CA GLU A 127 -11.65 17.76 0.24
C GLU A 127 -10.76 16.52 0.29
N GLN A 128 -11.13 15.50 -0.49
CA GLN A 128 -10.41 14.23 -0.50
C GLN A 128 -9.95 13.87 -1.90
N ALA A 129 -8.72 13.36 -1.98
CA ALA A 129 -8.19 12.64 -3.12
C ALA A 129 -7.82 11.21 -2.67
N VAL A 130 -8.08 10.24 -3.52
CA VAL A 130 -7.87 8.83 -3.20
C VAL A 130 -6.93 8.20 -4.22
N CYS A 131 -5.98 7.42 -3.73
CA CYS A 131 -5.11 6.60 -4.55
C CYS A 131 -5.16 5.15 -4.09
N GLU A 132 -5.41 4.26 -5.02
CA GLU A 132 -5.45 2.82 -4.78
C GLU A 132 -4.39 2.10 -5.61
N LEU A 133 -3.63 1.24 -4.94
CA LEU A 133 -2.76 0.25 -5.56
C LEU A 133 -3.30 -1.13 -5.23
N THR A 134 -3.62 -1.91 -6.25
CA THR A 134 -4.04 -3.30 -6.05
C THR A 134 -2.91 -4.15 -5.51
N ALA A 135 -3.25 -5.33 -4.98
CA ALA A 135 -2.24 -6.29 -4.53
C ALA A 135 -1.27 -6.70 -5.64
N GLU A 136 -1.76 -6.80 -6.90
CA GLU A 136 -0.95 -7.10 -8.07
C GLU A 136 0.02 -5.97 -8.38
N GLU A 137 -0.45 -4.72 -8.38
CA GLU A 137 0.40 -3.54 -8.60
C GLU A 137 1.48 -3.41 -7.54
N LEU A 138 1.17 -3.71 -6.27
CA LEU A 138 2.17 -3.74 -5.21
C LEU A 138 3.22 -4.83 -5.41
N LYS A 139 2.80 -6.03 -5.86
CA LYS A 139 3.73 -7.12 -6.20
C LYS A 139 4.66 -6.74 -7.35
N GLU A 140 4.15 -6.06 -8.38
CA GLU A 140 4.96 -5.53 -9.48
C GLU A 140 6.04 -4.57 -8.98
N VAL A 141 5.66 -3.58 -8.14
CA VAL A 141 6.60 -2.62 -7.55
C VAL A 141 7.68 -3.32 -6.73
N ILE A 142 7.32 -4.33 -5.93
CA ILE A 142 8.27 -5.10 -5.12
C ILE A 142 9.23 -5.90 -6.00
N ASN A 143 8.73 -6.52 -7.08
CA ASN A 143 9.53 -7.35 -7.98
C ASN A 143 10.49 -6.51 -8.83
N THR A 144 10.08 -5.32 -9.28
CA THR A 144 10.95 -4.37 -9.99
C THR A 144 12.14 -3.95 -9.15
N ASN A 145 12.01 -3.94 -7.82
CA ASN A 145 13.08 -3.65 -6.87
C ASN A 145 14.09 -4.81 -6.67
N ALA A 146 13.81 -5.97 -7.24
CA ALA A 146 14.71 -7.14 -7.14
C ALA A 146 15.77 -7.19 -8.24
N ASP A 147 15.66 -6.36 -9.30
CA ASP A 147 16.57 -6.35 -10.43
C ASP A 147 17.44 -5.07 -10.45
N PRO A 148 18.71 -5.14 -10.02
CA PRO A 148 19.60 -3.96 -9.92
C PRO A 148 20.01 -3.37 -11.27
N ALA A 149 19.72 -4.02 -12.40
CA ALA A 149 20.17 -3.60 -13.71
C ALA A 149 19.36 -2.45 -14.35
N GLN A 150 18.12 -2.18 -13.86
CA GLN A 150 17.26 -1.14 -14.41
C GLN A 150 17.19 0.15 -13.57
N SER A 151 17.81 0.18 -12.38
CA SER A 151 17.68 1.28 -11.43
C SER A 151 18.43 2.57 -11.79
N GLY A 152 19.36 2.52 -12.74
CA GLY A 152 20.24 3.65 -13.04
C GLY A 152 19.60 4.77 -13.90
N GLN A 153 18.76 4.42 -14.85
CA GLN A 153 18.16 5.39 -15.77
C GLN A 153 16.86 6.00 -15.21
N THR A 154 16.08 5.22 -14.49
CA THR A 154 14.80 5.66 -13.93
C THR A 154 14.97 6.66 -12.78
N LYS A 155 16.09 6.61 -12.05
CA LYS A 155 16.36 7.50 -10.91
C LYS A 155 16.57 8.96 -11.33
N LEU A 156 17.21 9.19 -12.48
CA LEU A 156 17.45 10.55 -13.00
C LEU A 156 16.14 11.17 -13.55
N GLU A 157 15.33 10.37 -14.24
CA GLU A 157 14.04 10.84 -14.77
C GLU A 157 13.00 11.07 -13.66
N ALA A 158 13.00 10.23 -12.62
CA ALA A 158 12.12 10.39 -11.46
C ALA A 158 12.46 11.65 -10.66
N GLN A 159 13.75 11.96 -10.46
CA GLN A 159 14.18 13.20 -9.82
C GLN A 159 13.82 14.43 -10.66
N LEU A 160 13.92 14.36 -11.99
CA LEU A 160 13.53 15.44 -12.88
C LEU A 160 12.01 15.68 -12.86
N LYS A 161 11.20 14.62 -12.79
CA LYS A 161 9.75 14.74 -12.69
C LYS A 161 9.28 15.25 -11.34
N MET A 162 9.91 14.86 -10.24
CA MET A 162 9.59 15.40 -8.91
C MET A 162 10.01 16.87 -8.77
N ALA A 163 11.13 17.28 -9.38
CA ALA A 163 11.51 18.71 -9.45
C ALA A 163 10.51 19.55 -10.26
N ASN A 164 9.85 18.95 -11.26
CA ASN A 164 8.80 19.62 -12.06
C ASN A 164 7.41 19.57 -11.40
N LEU A 165 7.17 18.70 -10.43
CA LEU A 165 5.98 18.67 -9.58
C LEU A 165 6.09 19.63 -8.38
N GLN A 166 7.31 20.10 -8.06
CA GLN A 166 7.50 21.25 -7.18
C GLN A 166 7.06 22.53 -7.91
N PHE A 167 5.76 22.78 -7.86
CA PHE A 167 5.00 24.02 -7.98
C PHE A 167 5.55 25.10 -8.94
N PRO A 168 4.73 25.57 -9.89
CA PRO A 168 4.95 26.87 -10.46
C PRO A 168 4.83 27.89 -9.31
N MET A 169 5.94 28.43 -8.85
CA MET A 169 5.94 29.67 -8.10
C MET A 169 5.24 30.71 -8.99
N GLN A 170 4.07 31.15 -8.56
CA GLN A 170 3.43 32.33 -9.12
C GLN A 170 4.39 33.50 -8.92
N ALA A 171 5.06 33.88 -9.98
CA ALA A 171 5.65 35.22 -10.06
C ALA A 171 4.49 36.19 -9.95
N SER A 172 4.38 36.85 -8.82
CA SER A 172 3.60 38.10 -8.69
C SER A 172 4.31 39.16 -9.51
N GLU A 173 3.78 39.46 -10.69
CA GLU A 173 4.09 40.68 -11.38
C GLU A 173 3.40 41.87 -10.65
N GLU A 174 4.22 42.85 -10.28
CA GLU A 174 3.81 44.17 -9.85
C GLU A 174 3.12 44.95 -11.00
#